data_374b389ba94a71e1eac1ef5f38a7313a
#
_entry.id   374b389ba94a71e1eac1ef5f38a7313a
#
_cell.length_a   1.000
_cell.length_b   1.000
_cell.length_c   1.000
_cell.angle_alpha   90.00
_cell.angle_beta   90.00
_cell.angle_gamma   90.00
#
_symmetry.space_group_name_H-M   'P 1'
#
loop_
_entity.id
_entity.type
_entity.pdbx_description
1 polymer ?
#
loop_
_entity_poly.entity_id
_entity_poly.type
_entity_poly.pdbx_seq_one_letter_code
_entity_poly.pdbx_strand_id
1 'polypeptide(L)'
;MKFKYIEEDFKVKEDPCFELKSSGEFACFKLIKKNWNTPSVIETIAKKLRISTKSIGYAGNKDKFAITEQYITIPLSESEVENVENLNLNGVSIKFVGWLTERITLGFLKGNKFKIVVRQCDNEKTFSFDKVKNLYGPQRFGVGNQNVEVGRALLKKNFELACKLLKLEVEDRNFVNILASLDARVLRIYISAYQSWLWNNVANRIENMDELEVFGFLTDCKDDNVAKYYEEILTKEGIKREDFLIKQLKKISMEGTKRKLYLDINN
;
A
#
# COMPACT_ATOMS: atom_id res chain seq x y z
N MET A 1 -5.74 -9.62 -22.70
CA MET A 1 -4.72 -9.83 -21.65
C MET A 1 -5.39 -9.88 -20.27
N LYS A 2 -5.17 -10.93 -19.47
CA LYS A 2 -5.71 -11.08 -18.11
C LYS A 2 -4.57 -11.35 -17.13
N PHE A 3 -4.60 -10.72 -15.96
CA PHE A 3 -3.69 -11.02 -14.85
C PHE A 3 -4.49 -11.22 -13.56
N LYS A 4 -3.93 -11.98 -12.59
CA LYS A 4 -4.66 -12.41 -11.39
C LYS A 4 -6.00 -13.11 -11.73
N TYR A 5 -6.00 -14.00 -12.72
CA TYR A 5 -7.20 -14.73 -13.11
C TYR A 5 -7.53 -15.82 -12.10
N ILE A 6 -6.51 -16.47 -11.57
CA ILE A 6 -6.55 -17.38 -10.42
C ILE A 6 -5.44 -16.98 -9.42
N GLU A 7 -5.49 -17.46 -8.18
CA GLU A 7 -4.53 -17.11 -7.14
C GLU A 7 -3.09 -17.50 -7.51
N GLU A 8 -2.92 -18.61 -8.25
CA GLU A 8 -1.63 -19.10 -8.72
C GLU A 8 -0.93 -18.17 -9.71
N ASP A 9 -1.69 -17.29 -10.36
CA ASP A 9 -1.17 -16.35 -11.33
C ASP A 9 -0.40 -15.18 -10.67
N PHE A 10 -0.54 -15.01 -9.36
CA PHE A 10 0.11 -13.95 -8.63
C PHE A 10 0.80 -14.49 -7.38
N LYS A 11 2.11 -14.71 -7.49
CA LYS A 11 2.93 -15.18 -6.38
C LYS A 11 3.82 -14.08 -5.86
N VAL A 12 3.83 -13.91 -4.55
CA VAL A 12 4.67 -12.92 -3.87
C VAL A 12 5.53 -13.64 -2.85
N LYS A 13 6.82 -13.40 -2.90
CA LYS A 13 7.79 -13.89 -1.92
C LYS A 13 8.49 -12.71 -1.27
N GLU A 14 8.40 -12.63 0.05
CA GLU A 14 9.11 -11.63 0.84
C GLU A 14 10.61 -11.88 0.80
N ASP A 15 11.40 -10.84 0.61
CA ASP A 15 12.86 -10.87 0.68
C ASP A 15 13.27 -10.31 2.06
N PRO A 16 13.73 -11.15 3.01
CA PRO A 16 14.02 -10.71 4.37
C PRO A 16 15.29 -9.86 4.44
N CYS A 17 15.33 -8.93 5.42
CA CYS A 17 16.52 -8.13 5.74
C CYS A 17 17.24 -8.60 7.02
N PHE A 18 16.94 -9.79 7.49
CA PHE A 18 17.50 -10.37 8.72
C PHE A 18 18.16 -11.72 8.45
N GLU A 19 19.02 -12.13 9.40
CA GLU A 19 19.64 -13.45 9.43
C GLU A 19 19.02 -14.28 10.56
N LEU A 20 18.70 -15.53 10.25
CA LEU A 20 18.15 -16.48 11.21
C LEU A 20 19.26 -17.00 12.14
N LYS A 21 18.93 -17.20 13.41
CA LYS A 21 19.82 -17.72 14.44
C LYS A 21 19.34 -19.08 14.92
N SER A 22 20.23 -19.81 15.61
CA SER A 22 19.91 -21.08 16.28
C SER A 22 19.09 -20.89 17.56
N SER A 23 19.13 -19.69 18.17
CA SER A 23 18.37 -19.32 19.38
C SER A 23 18.02 -17.84 19.37
N GLY A 24 16.98 -17.45 20.08
CA GLY A 24 16.53 -16.06 20.17
C GLY A 24 15.24 -15.94 20.99
N GLU A 25 14.75 -14.71 21.15
CA GLU A 25 13.51 -14.43 21.89
C GLU A 25 12.26 -14.66 21.05
N PHE A 26 12.40 -14.64 19.72
CA PHE A 26 11.27 -14.75 18.79
C PHE A 26 11.47 -15.92 17.86
N ALA A 27 10.56 -16.90 17.90
CA ALA A 27 10.49 -17.96 16.92
C ALA A 27 10.03 -17.36 15.56
N CYS A 28 10.82 -17.57 14.53
CA CYS A 28 10.54 -17.08 13.18
C CYS A 28 9.94 -18.20 12.34
N PHE A 29 8.82 -17.92 11.72
CA PHE A 29 8.10 -18.84 10.86
C PHE A 29 7.96 -18.26 9.45
N LYS A 30 8.09 -19.12 8.47
CA LYS A 30 7.68 -18.87 7.10
C LYS A 30 6.19 -19.17 6.98
N LEU A 31 5.40 -18.15 6.66
CA LEU A 31 3.97 -18.21 6.44
C LEU A 31 3.69 -18.20 4.94
N ILE A 32 3.12 -19.27 4.41
CA ILE A 32 2.59 -19.32 3.05
C ILE A 32 1.07 -19.33 3.15
N LYS A 33 0.41 -18.45 2.41
CA LYS A 33 -1.05 -18.35 2.39
C LYS A 33 -1.59 -18.21 0.98
N LYS A 34 -2.75 -18.84 0.74
CA LYS A 34 -3.54 -18.75 -0.48
C LYS A 34 -4.93 -18.24 -0.14
N ASN A 35 -5.36 -17.18 -0.80
CA ASN A 35 -6.70 -16.56 -0.64
C ASN A 35 -7.01 -16.05 0.78
N TRP A 36 -5.98 -15.63 1.52
CA TRP A 36 -6.08 -15.03 2.84
C TRP A 36 -5.49 -13.61 2.84
N ASN A 37 -6.11 -12.65 3.54
CA ASN A 37 -5.41 -11.42 3.88
C ASN A 37 -4.52 -11.65 5.13
N THR A 38 -3.44 -10.87 5.26
CA THR A 38 -2.49 -11.06 6.36
C THR A 38 -3.13 -10.84 7.74
N PRO A 39 -3.92 -9.77 8.01
CA PRO A 39 -4.54 -9.60 9.31
C PRO A 39 -5.41 -10.78 9.74
N SER A 40 -6.26 -11.30 8.85
CA SER A 40 -7.16 -12.42 9.21
C SER A 40 -6.42 -13.71 9.53
N VAL A 41 -5.31 -14.03 8.82
CA VAL A 41 -4.53 -15.22 9.18
C VAL A 41 -3.81 -15.02 10.51
N ILE A 42 -3.27 -13.83 10.78
CA ILE A 42 -2.64 -13.49 12.07
C ILE A 42 -3.63 -13.58 13.22
N GLU A 43 -4.84 -13.04 13.07
CA GLU A 43 -5.92 -13.16 14.06
C GLU A 43 -6.28 -14.62 14.34
N THR A 44 -6.37 -15.44 13.29
CA THR A 44 -6.71 -16.85 13.42
C THR A 44 -5.60 -17.64 14.15
N ILE A 45 -4.34 -17.38 13.82
CA ILE A 45 -3.19 -17.97 14.52
C ILE A 45 -3.19 -17.56 16.00
N ALA A 46 -3.33 -16.24 16.28
CA ALA A 46 -3.33 -15.71 17.63
C ALA A 46 -4.46 -16.34 18.49
N LYS A 47 -5.67 -16.46 17.92
CA LYS A 47 -6.81 -17.10 18.58
C LYS A 47 -6.54 -18.57 18.92
N LYS A 48 -5.97 -19.35 17.97
CA LYS A 48 -5.67 -20.75 18.19
C LYS A 48 -4.57 -20.97 19.24
N LEU A 49 -3.58 -20.09 19.28
CA LEU A 49 -2.49 -20.11 20.27
C LEU A 49 -2.87 -19.42 21.60
N ARG A 50 -4.04 -18.79 21.69
CA ARG A 50 -4.51 -18.00 22.85
C ARG A 50 -3.56 -16.88 23.25
N ILE A 51 -2.96 -16.23 22.26
CA ILE A 51 -2.05 -15.08 22.45
C ILE A 51 -2.66 -13.81 21.84
N SER A 52 -2.07 -12.66 22.20
CA SER A 52 -2.48 -11.39 21.56
C SER A 52 -2.02 -11.32 20.11
N THR A 53 -2.87 -10.80 19.21
CA THR A 53 -2.45 -10.49 17.83
C THR A 53 -1.27 -9.53 17.79
N LYS A 54 -1.14 -8.66 18.79
CA LYS A 54 -0.01 -7.73 18.93
C LYS A 54 1.32 -8.44 19.24
N SER A 55 1.32 -9.68 19.71
CA SER A 55 2.53 -10.46 19.93
C SER A 55 3.13 -11.00 18.62
N ILE A 56 2.32 -11.16 17.56
CA ILE A 56 2.79 -11.67 16.30
C ILE A 56 3.36 -10.51 15.45
N GLY A 57 4.64 -10.60 15.09
CA GLY A 57 5.32 -9.64 14.24
C GLY A 57 5.26 -10.04 12.76
N TYR A 58 5.14 -9.07 11.86
CA TYR A 58 5.24 -9.26 10.41
C TYR A 58 5.60 -7.93 9.72
N ALA A 59 6.24 -8.01 8.54
CA ALA A 59 6.80 -6.84 7.86
C ALA A 59 5.78 -6.06 7.02
N GLY A 60 4.63 -6.65 6.72
CA GLY A 60 3.58 -5.96 5.95
C GLY A 60 2.49 -6.87 5.45
N ASN A 61 1.41 -6.26 4.98
CA ASN A 61 0.28 -6.99 4.40
C ASN A 61 0.64 -7.53 3.02
N LYS A 62 0.21 -8.75 2.72
CA LYS A 62 0.30 -9.36 1.39
C LYS A 62 -1.10 -9.55 0.82
N ASP A 63 -1.20 -9.49 -0.51
CA ASP A 63 -2.43 -9.66 -1.25
C ASP A 63 -3.24 -10.89 -0.81
N LYS A 64 -4.58 -10.74 -0.81
CA LYS A 64 -5.50 -11.85 -0.52
C LYS A 64 -5.57 -12.80 -1.71
N PHE A 65 -5.92 -12.30 -2.91
CA PHE A 65 -6.05 -13.09 -4.12
C PHE A 65 -4.66 -13.32 -4.74
N ALA A 66 -3.92 -14.24 -4.12
CA ALA A 66 -2.52 -14.56 -4.44
C ALA A 66 -2.06 -15.78 -3.65
N ILE A 67 -0.94 -16.35 -4.04
CA ILE A 67 -0.11 -17.21 -3.18
C ILE A 67 1.04 -16.34 -2.66
N THR A 68 1.13 -16.16 -1.34
CA THR A 68 2.15 -15.29 -0.75
C THR A 68 2.96 -15.99 0.31
N GLU A 69 4.27 -15.79 0.27
CA GLU A 69 5.25 -16.22 1.26
C GLU A 69 5.77 -15.00 2.00
N GLN A 70 5.66 -15.00 3.32
CA GLN A 70 6.18 -13.95 4.20
C GLN A 70 6.69 -14.53 5.51
N TYR A 71 7.40 -13.72 6.29
CA TYR A 71 7.89 -14.13 7.60
C TYR A 71 7.05 -13.52 8.71
N ILE A 72 6.84 -14.30 9.77
CA ILE A 72 6.19 -13.85 11.01
C ILE A 72 7.05 -14.26 12.20
N THR A 73 6.99 -13.48 13.26
CA THR A 73 7.66 -13.78 14.54
C THR A 73 6.66 -13.90 15.66
N ILE A 74 6.88 -14.87 16.52
CA ILE A 74 6.05 -15.13 17.71
C ILE A 74 6.99 -15.34 18.91
N PRO A 75 6.77 -14.69 20.07
CA PRO A 75 7.56 -14.93 21.29
C PRO A 75 7.11 -16.26 21.90
N LEU A 76 7.86 -17.31 21.66
CA LEU A 76 7.58 -18.69 22.09
C LEU A 76 8.84 -19.33 22.64
N SER A 77 8.66 -20.34 23.49
CA SER A 77 9.70 -21.30 23.84
C SER A 77 9.88 -22.34 22.74
N GLU A 78 11.02 -23.05 22.74
CA GLU A 78 11.32 -24.08 21.75
C GLU A 78 10.27 -25.21 21.76
N SER A 79 9.76 -25.57 22.93
CA SER A 79 8.72 -26.59 23.09
C SER A 79 7.36 -26.22 22.50
N GLU A 80 7.11 -24.94 22.25
CA GLU A 80 5.84 -24.44 21.68
C GLU A 80 5.87 -24.32 20.16
N VAL A 81 7.06 -24.40 19.54
CA VAL A 81 7.23 -24.24 18.08
C VAL A 81 6.38 -25.23 17.29
N GLU A 82 6.39 -26.50 17.70
CA GLU A 82 5.63 -27.57 17.05
C GLU A 82 4.11 -27.31 17.06
N ASN A 83 3.60 -26.67 18.12
CA ASN A 83 2.18 -26.31 18.21
C ASN A 83 1.77 -25.33 17.09
N VAL A 84 2.68 -24.47 16.66
CA VAL A 84 2.43 -23.50 15.56
C VAL A 84 2.50 -24.20 14.20
N GLU A 85 3.47 -25.07 13.99
CA GLU A 85 3.60 -25.82 12.73
C GLU A 85 2.40 -26.76 12.49
N ASN A 86 1.88 -27.33 13.55
CA ASN A 86 0.74 -28.27 13.52
C ASN A 86 -0.62 -27.55 13.40
N LEU A 87 -0.65 -26.22 13.27
CA LEU A 87 -1.90 -25.48 13.04
C LEU A 87 -2.50 -25.83 11.69
N ASN A 88 -3.60 -26.56 11.69
CA ASN A 88 -4.33 -26.88 10.48
C ASN A 88 -5.24 -25.72 10.08
N LEU A 89 -4.87 -25.00 9.03
CA LEU A 89 -5.62 -23.89 8.43
C LEU A 89 -5.69 -24.11 6.91
N ASN A 90 -6.91 -24.19 6.38
CA ASN A 90 -7.08 -24.40 4.94
C ASN A 90 -6.43 -23.26 4.13
N GLY A 91 -5.56 -23.61 3.19
CA GLY A 91 -4.84 -22.64 2.34
C GLY A 91 -3.72 -21.89 3.06
N VAL A 92 -3.29 -22.34 4.24
CA VAL A 92 -2.17 -21.77 5.00
C VAL A 92 -1.17 -22.85 5.38
N SER A 93 0.11 -22.57 5.19
CA SER A 93 1.22 -23.41 5.68
C SER A 93 2.13 -22.54 6.52
N ILE A 94 2.53 -23.06 7.68
CA ILE A 94 3.42 -22.39 8.61
C ILE A 94 4.60 -23.32 8.85
N LYS A 95 5.82 -22.84 8.65
CA LYS A 95 7.04 -23.60 8.86
C LYS A 95 8.02 -22.81 9.69
N PHE A 96 8.51 -23.40 10.77
CA PHE A 96 9.60 -22.85 11.55
C PHE A 96 10.88 -22.75 10.70
N VAL A 97 11.61 -21.65 10.81
CA VAL A 97 12.83 -21.42 10.02
C VAL A 97 14.02 -20.99 10.88
N GLY A 98 13.83 -20.70 12.15
CA GLY A 98 14.88 -20.32 13.08
C GLY A 98 14.42 -19.26 14.06
N TRP A 99 15.35 -18.58 14.70
CA TRP A 99 15.11 -17.60 15.74
C TRP A 99 15.58 -16.21 15.36
N LEU A 100 14.96 -15.19 15.93
CA LEU A 100 15.41 -13.81 15.89
C LEU A 100 15.53 -13.23 17.31
N THR A 101 16.44 -12.26 17.46
CA THR A 101 16.58 -11.50 18.70
C THR A 101 15.58 -10.37 18.81
N GLU A 102 15.01 -9.97 17.67
CA GLU A 102 14.05 -8.87 17.57
C GLU A 102 12.80 -9.31 16.82
N ARG A 103 11.68 -8.67 17.17
CA ARG A 103 10.41 -8.89 16.51
C ARG A 103 10.40 -8.23 15.12
N ILE A 104 9.87 -8.92 14.13
CA ILE A 104 9.59 -8.31 12.81
C ILE A 104 8.52 -7.22 12.97
N THR A 105 8.82 -6.02 12.46
CA THR A 105 7.93 -4.87 12.46
C THR A 105 7.58 -4.43 11.05
N LEU A 106 6.58 -3.57 10.90
CA LEU A 106 6.16 -3.07 9.58
C LEU A 106 7.33 -2.38 8.85
N GLY A 107 7.59 -2.81 7.62
CA GLY A 107 8.70 -2.31 6.81
C GLY A 107 10.02 -3.06 7.00
N PHE A 108 10.10 -4.03 7.91
CA PHE A 108 11.32 -4.80 8.19
C PHE A 108 11.54 -5.92 7.16
N LEU A 109 11.79 -5.53 5.91
CA LEU A 109 12.09 -6.41 4.77
C LEU A 109 12.93 -5.64 3.74
N LYS A 110 13.70 -6.36 2.93
CA LYS A 110 14.42 -5.78 1.77
C LYS A 110 13.45 -5.42 0.64
N GLY A 111 12.45 -6.27 0.42
CA GLY A 111 11.50 -6.12 -0.66
C GLY A 111 10.59 -7.32 -0.86
N ASN A 112 9.94 -7.38 -2.00
CA ASN A 112 9.13 -8.51 -2.41
C ASN A 112 9.50 -8.94 -3.82
N LYS A 113 9.63 -10.25 -4.04
CA LYS A 113 9.81 -10.86 -5.36
C LYS A 113 8.46 -11.31 -5.88
N PHE A 114 8.16 -10.97 -7.13
CA PHE A 114 6.89 -11.30 -7.76
C PHE A 114 7.08 -12.31 -8.89
N LYS A 115 6.16 -13.29 -8.97
CA LYS A 115 5.98 -14.12 -10.14
C LYS A 115 4.53 -13.96 -10.61
N ILE A 116 4.36 -13.32 -11.77
CA ILE A 116 3.05 -12.96 -12.30
C ILE A 116 2.83 -13.70 -13.61
N VAL A 117 1.71 -14.42 -13.71
CA VAL A 117 1.27 -15.06 -14.94
C VAL A 117 0.26 -14.14 -15.64
N VAL A 118 0.56 -13.77 -16.86
CA VAL A 118 -0.33 -12.98 -17.71
C VAL A 118 -0.93 -13.92 -18.74
N ARG A 119 -2.26 -13.98 -18.81
CA ARG A 119 -3.00 -14.89 -19.68
C ARG A 119 -3.62 -14.16 -20.87
N GLN A 120 -3.88 -14.86 -21.94
CA GLN A 120 -4.51 -14.33 -23.17
C GLN A 120 -3.69 -13.14 -23.73
N CYS A 121 -2.39 -13.38 -23.91
CA CYS A 121 -1.52 -12.45 -24.64
C CYS A 121 -1.59 -12.79 -26.12
N ASP A 122 -1.98 -11.81 -26.93
CA ASP A 122 -2.14 -12.00 -28.38
C ASP A 122 -0.79 -12.10 -29.13
N ASN A 123 0.30 -11.72 -28.50
CA ASN A 123 1.65 -11.85 -29.04
C ASN A 123 2.65 -12.18 -27.92
N GLU A 124 3.48 -13.19 -28.14
CA GLU A 124 4.66 -13.46 -27.34
C GLU A 124 5.77 -12.45 -27.71
N LYS A 125 5.70 -11.25 -27.13
CA LYS A 125 6.78 -10.27 -27.26
C LYS A 125 7.60 -10.33 -25.99
N THR A 126 8.88 -10.64 -26.13
CA THR A 126 9.86 -10.44 -25.05
C THR A 126 10.20 -8.95 -25.02
N PHE A 127 9.90 -8.31 -23.90
CA PHE A 127 10.32 -6.95 -23.63
C PHE A 127 11.46 -6.98 -22.61
N SER A 128 12.52 -6.27 -22.90
CA SER A 128 13.59 -5.99 -21.93
C SER A 128 13.58 -4.49 -21.66
N PHE A 129 13.50 -4.12 -20.39
CA PHE A 129 13.55 -2.73 -19.95
C PHE A 129 14.59 -2.63 -18.82
N ASP A 130 15.48 -1.67 -18.92
CA ASP A 130 16.41 -1.35 -17.83
C ASP A 130 15.73 -0.56 -16.71
N LYS A 131 14.72 0.25 -17.06
CA LYS A 131 13.94 1.08 -16.14
C LYS A 131 12.48 1.15 -16.59
N VAL A 132 11.57 1.30 -15.61
CA VAL A 132 10.16 1.61 -15.85
C VAL A 132 9.75 2.86 -15.08
N LYS A 133 8.85 3.66 -15.65
CA LYS A 133 8.25 4.77 -14.90
C LYS A 133 7.50 4.24 -13.67
N ASN A 134 7.81 4.81 -12.52
CA ASN A 134 7.27 4.41 -11.22
C ASN A 134 5.85 4.96 -10.99
N LEU A 135 4.95 4.79 -11.98
CA LEU A 135 3.59 5.27 -11.91
C LEU A 135 2.80 4.57 -10.80
N TYR A 136 1.88 5.29 -10.20
CA TYR A 136 0.90 4.69 -9.31
C TYR A 136 -0.10 3.85 -10.11
N GLY A 137 -0.34 2.63 -9.66
CA GLY A 137 -1.25 1.69 -10.33
C GLY A 137 -2.74 1.96 -10.06
N PRO A 138 -3.64 1.31 -10.83
CA PRO A 138 -5.09 1.53 -10.76
C PRO A 138 -5.70 1.30 -9.37
N GLN A 139 -5.14 0.37 -8.58
CA GLN A 139 -5.61 0.09 -7.22
C GLN A 139 -5.59 1.34 -6.32
N ARG A 140 -4.63 2.26 -6.54
CA ARG A 140 -4.51 3.53 -5.82
C ARG A 140 -5.71 4.43 -6.04
N PHE A 141 -6.27 4.38 -7.22
CA PHE A 141 -7.35 5.29 -7.67
C PHE A 141 -8.75 4.75 -7.36
N GLY A 142 -8.86 3.47 -6.97
CA GLY A 142 -10.15 2.80 -6.75
C GLY A 142 -10.90 2.47 -8.05
N VAL A 143 -12.03 1.81 -7.91
CA VAL A 143 -12.87 1.44 -9.07
C VAL A 143 -13.39 2.73 -9.74
N GLY A 144 -13.16 2.86 -11.05
CA GLY A 144 -13.59 4.04 -11.79
C GLY A 144 -12.99 5.36 -11.30
N ASN A 145 -11.79 5.33 -10.70
CA ASN A 145 -11.12 6.49 -10.09
C ASN A 145 -11.87 7.12 -8.91
N GLN A 146 -12.77 6.40 -8.26
CA GLN A 146 -13.60 6.93 -7.17
C GLN A 146 -12.76 7.58 -6.05
N ASN A 147 -11.60 7.02 -5.70
CA ASN A 147 -10.74 7.59 -4.67
C ASN A 147 -10.21 8.98 -5.07
N VAL A 148 -9.93 9.19 -6.36
CA VAL A 148 -9.48 10.50 -6.89
C VAL A 148 -10.61 11.51 -6.79
N GLU A 149 -11.84 11.13 -7.13
CA GLU A 149 -13.01 12.02 -7.07
C GLU A 149 -13.32 12.46 -5.63
N VAL A 150 -13.24 11.55 -4.66
CA VAL A 150 -13.38 11.92 -3.26
C VAL A 150 -12.25 12.88 -2.83
N GLY A 151 -11.01 12.58 -3.18
CA GLY A 151 -9.87 13.45 -2.90
C GLY A 151 -10.03 14.85 -3.50
N ARG A 152 -10.49 14.94 -4.76
CA ARG A 152 -10.81 16.19 -5.45
C ARG A 152 -11.89 16.99 -4.73
N ALA A 153 -12.97 16.32 -4.30
CA ALA A 153 -14.05 16.96 -3.56
C ALA A 153 -13.57 17.52 -2.22
N LEU A 154 -12.72 16.77 -1.49
CA LEU A 154 -12.14 17.22 -0.22
C LEU A 154 -11.24 18.45 -0.41
N LEU A 155 -10.36 18.46 -1.43
CA LEU A 155 -9.48 19.59 -1.72
C LEU A 155 -10.27 20.84 -2.14
N LYS A 156 -11.33 20.67 -2.93
CA LYS A 156 -12.24 21.76 -3.31
C LYS A 156 -13.17 22.21 -2.17
N LYS A 157 -13.05 21.60 -0.98
CA LYS A 157 -13.93 21.89 0.17
C LYS A 157 -15.41 21.62 -0.13
N ASN A 158 -15.69 20.81 -1.16
CA ASN A 158 -17.05 20.33 -1.44
C ASN A 158 -17.34 19.10 -0.59
N PHE A 159 -17.54 19.34 0.71
CA PHE A 159 -17.73 18.27 1.70
C PHE A 159 -19.04 17.52 1.50
N GLU A 160 -20.07 18.18 0.94
CA GLU A 160 -21.32 17.51 0.56
C GLU A 160 -21.08 16.44 -0.49
N LEU A 161 -20.36 16.79 -1.59
CA LEU A 161 -20.02 15.83 -2.63
C LEU A 161 -19.13 14.71 -2.07
N ALA A 162 -18.17 15.03 -1.19
CA ALA A 162 -17.32 14.02 -0.56
C ALA A 162 -18.14 13.00 0.22
N CYS A 163 -19.08 13.46 1.06
CA CYS A 163 -20.00 12.58 1.80
C CYS A 163 -20.86 11.73 0.87
N LYS A 164 -21.39 12.32 -0.21
CA LYS A 164 -22.19 11.59 -1.21
C LYS A 164 -21.38 10.48 -1.89
N LEU A 165 -20.16 10.77 -2.32
CA LEU A 165 -19.25 9.78 -2.93
C LEU A 165 -18.88 8.66 -1.96
N LEU A 166 -18.74 8.98 -0.68
CA LEU A 166 -18.47 8.02 0.40
C LEU A 166 -19.73 7.28 0.89
N LYS A 167 -20.90 7.62 0.36
CA LYS A 167 -22.21 7.06 0.78
C LYS A 167 -22.47 7.22 2.28
N LEU A 168 -22.08 8.37 2.84
CA LEU A 168 -22.33 8.70 4.22
C LEU A 168 -23.72 9.34 4.37
N GLU A 169 -24.47 8.90 5.38
CA GLU A 169 -25.71 9.56 5.79
C GLU A 169 -25.35 10.83 6.57
N VAL A 170 -25.94 11.94 6.19
CA VAL A 170 -25.67 13.25 6.79
C VAL A 170 -26.96 13.90 7.22
N GLU A 171 -27.11 14.10 8.51
CA GLU A 171 -28.20 14.88 9.11
C GLU A 171 -27.76 16.35 9.21
N ASP A 172 -28.75 17.26 9.11
CA ASP A 172 -28.59 18.72 9.33
C ASP A 172 -27.47 19.39 8.54
N ARG A 173 -27.07 18.87 7.37
CA ARG A 173 -25.98 19.38 6.53
C ARG A 173 -24.63 19.48 7.24
N ASN A 174 -24.40 18.69 8.28
CA ASN A 174 -23.17 18.73 9.07
C ASN A 174 -22.03 17.90 8.46
N PHE A 175 -21.74 18.13 7.19
CA PHE A 175 -20.77 17.36 6.39
C PHE A 175 -19.38 17.33 6.98
N VAL A 176 -18.90 18.45 7.54
CA VAL A 176 -17.57 18.55 8.13
C VAL A 176 -17.42 17.66 9.35
N ASN A 177 -18.38 17.64 10.26
CA ASN A 177 -18.30 16.82 11.46
C ASN A 177 -18.41 15.33 11.14
N ILE A 178 -19.24 14.96 10.18
CA ILE A 178 -19.32 13.56 9.69
C ILE A 178 -17.98 13.12 9.10
N LEU A 179 -17.35 13.92 8.28
CA LEU A 179 -16.02 13.61 7.75
C LEU A 179 -14.96 13.59 8.87
N ALA A 180 -15.03 14.50 9.84
CA ALA A 180 -14.11 14.56 10.97
C ALA A 180 -14.25 13.36 11.93
N SER A 181 -15.40 12.69 11.97
CA SER A 181 -15.63 11.47 12.76
C SER A 181 -14.98 10.23 12.17
N LEU A 182 -14.66 10.25 10.88
CA LEU A 182 -13.95 9.16 10.24
C LEU A 182 -12.49 9.11 10.66
N ASP A 183 -11.89 7.91 10.61
CA ASP A 183 -10.45 7.78 10.81
C ASP A 183 -9.70 8.64 9.77
N ALA A 184 -8.87 9.55 10.25
CA ALA A 184 -8.07 10.43 9.41
C ALA A 184 -7.19 9.66 8.39
N ARG A 185 -6.78 8.43 8.71
CA ARG A 185 -6.02 7.55 7.80
C ARG A 185 -6.84 7.18 6.57
N VAL A 186 -8.15 6.95 6.74
CA VAL A 186 -9.06 6.63 5.63
C VAL A 186 -9.21 7.84 4.72
N LEU A 187 -9.45 9.03 5.27
CA LEU A 187 -9.58 10.25 4.47
C LEU A 187 -8.27 10.61 3.75
N ARG A 188 -7.11 10.36 4.38
CA ARG A 188 -5.80 10.54 3.72
C ARG A 188 -5.61 9.67 2.49
N ILE A 189 -6.22 8.47 2.43
CA ILE A 189 -6.15 7.61 1.24
C ILE A 189 -6.69 8.35 0.01
N TYR A 190 -7.80 9.07 0.16
CA TYR A 190 -8.44 9.79 -0.95
C TYR A 190 -7.61 11.00 -1.41
N ILE A 191 -7.08 11.80 -0.49
CA ILE A 191 -6.20 12.93 -0.86
C ILE A 191 -4.93 12.40 -1.51
N SER A 192 -4.34 11.35 -0.94
CA SER A 192 -3.16 10.68 -1.55
C SER A 192 -3.46 10.08 -2.91
N ALA A 193 -4.69 9.61 -3.17
CA ALA A 193 -5.08 9.15 -4.50
C ALA A 193 -5.11 10.30 -5.52
N TYR A 194 -5.64 11.47 -5.12
CA TYR A 194 -5.60 12.68 -5.96
C TYR A 194 -4.15 13.14 -6.22
N GLN A 195 -3.30 13.19 -5.18
CA GLN A 195 -1.86 13.50 -5.34
C GLN A 195 -1.17 12.52 -6.30
N SER A 196 -1.49 11.23 -6.19
CA SER A 196 -0.93 10.19 -7.05
C SER A 196 -1.41 10.31 -8.50
N TRP A 197 -2.67 10.67 -8.70
CA TRP A 197 -3.22 10.96 -10.02
C TRP A 197 -2.53 12.18 -10.64
N LEU A 198 -2.41 13.27 -9.89
CA LEU A 198 -1.72 14.49 -10.30
C LEU A 198 -0.26 14.20 -10.67
N TRP A 199 0.44 13.46 -9.81
CA TRP A 199 1.81 13.02 -10.04
C TRP A 199 1.95 12.20 -11.32
N ASN A 200 1.10 11.22 -11.58
CA ASN A 200 1.13 10.41 -12.79
C ASN A 200 0.96 11.26 -14.05
N ASN A 201 0.09 12.29 -14.01
CA ASN A 201 -0.11 13.19 -15.15
C ASN A 201 1.16 14.00 -15.45
N VAL A 202 1.87 14.48 -14.43
CA VAL A 202 3.14 15.20 -14.61
C VAL A 202 4.27 14.24 -15.00
N ALA A 203 4.38 13.09 -14.33
CA ALA A 203 5.40 12.08 -14.60
C ALA A 203 5.38 11.58 -16.06
N ASN A 204 4.19 11.53 -16.69
CA ASN A 204 4.07 11.14 -18.10
C ASN A 204 4.66 12.18 -19.07
N ARG A 205 4.88 13.44 -18.63
CA ARG A 205 5.45 14.53 -19.43
C ARG A 205 6.94 14.75 -19.18
N ILE A 206 7.50 14.10 -18.16
CA ILE A 206 8.90 14.23 -17.75
C ILE A 206 9.64 12.94 -18.08
N GLU A 207 10.88 13.05 -18.60
CA GLU A 207 11.69 11.88 -18.95
C GLU A 207 13.04 11.82 -18.22
N ASN A 208 13.74 12.93 -18.04
CA ASN A 208 15.12 12.96 -17.56
C ASN A 208 15.19 13.56 -16.14
N MET A 209 14.65 12.82 -15.16
CA MET A 209 14.69 13.24 -13.77
C MET A 209 14.73 12.00 -12.87
N ASP A 210 15.48 12.05 -11.78
CA ASP A 210 15.58 10.93 -10.83
C ASP A 210 14.37 10.87 -9.92
N GLU A 211 13.95 12.02 -9.40
CA GLU A 211 12.83 12.16 -8.47
C GLU A 211 11.90 13.29 -8.92
N LEU A 212 10.62 13.08 -8.70
CA LEU A 212 9.57 14.07 -8.96
C LEU A 212 8.79 14.32 -7.66
N GLU A 213 8.46 15.57 -7.40
CA GLU A 213 7.66 15.97 -6.25
C GLU A 213 6.25 15.38 -6.31
N VAL A 214 5.77 14.78 -5.21
CA VAL A 214 4.36 14.50 -4.98
C VAL A 214 3.73 15.73 -4.36
N PHE A 215 2.89 16.42 -5.11
CA PHE A 215 2.42 17.77 -4.80
C PHE A 215 1.61 17.84 -3.49
N GLY A 216 1.88 18.86 -2.67
CA GLY A 216 1.18 19.17 -1.43
C GLY A 216 1.37 20.66 -1.08
N PHE A 217 0.89 21.09 0.08
CA PHE A 217 0.89 22.52 0.42
C PHE A 217 2.30 23.10 0.69
N LEU A 218 3.29 22.27 1.04
CA LEU A 218 4.70 22.67 1.20
C LEU A 218 5.57 22.39 -0.03
N THR A 219 4.99 21.89 -1.12
CA THR A 219 5.79 21.50 -2.28
C THR A 219 6.43 22.74 -2.93
N ASP A 220 7.74 22.68 -3.08
CA ASP A 220 8.55 23.63 -3.84
C ASP A 220 9.18 22.88 -5.02
N CYS A 221 8.66 23.12 -6.22
CA CYS A 221 9.19 22.55 -7.45
C CYS A 221 10.39 23.36 -7.89
N LYS A 222 11.58 22.76 -7.88
CA LYS A 222 12.82 23.42 -8.30
C LYS A 222 12.98 23.49 -9.82
N ASP A 223 12.34 22.59 -10.55
CA ASP A 223 12.35 22.56 -12.00
C ASP A 223 11.14 23.33 -12.55
N ASP A 224 11.42 24.33 -13.39
CA ASP A 224 10.38 25.22 -13.94
C ASP A 224 9.36 24.51 -14.81
N ASN A 225 9.76 23.47 -15.54
CA ASN A 225 8.83 22.67 -16.37
C ASN A 225 7.89 21.84 -15.48
N VAL A 226 8.43 21.26 -14.41
CA VAL A 226 7.63 20.52 -13.43
C VAL A 226 6.63 21.46 -12.77
N ALA A 227 7.09 22.64 -12.32
CA ALA A 227 6.22 23.66 -11.72
C ALA A 227 5.10 24.06 -12.67
N LYS A 228 5.42 24.34 -13.93
CA LYS A 228 4.47 24.70 -14.98
C LYS A 228 3.43 23.58 -15.23
N TYR A 229 3.85 22.32 -15.31
CA TYR A 229 2.91 21.21 -15.52
C TYR A 229 1.95 21.01 -14.36
N TYR A 230 2.42 21.17 -13.12
CA TYR A 230 1.54 21.18 -11.95
C TYR A 230 0.55 22.33 -12.00
N GLU A 231 1.01 23.54 -12.31
CA GLU A 231 0.19 24.76 -12.37
C GLU A 231 -0.91 24.64 -13.46
N GLU A 232 -0.56 24.14 -14.64
CA GLU A 232 -1.53 23.90 -15.73
C GLU A 232 -2.67 22.99 -15.28
N ILE A 233 -2.33 21.84 -14.62
CA ILE A 233 -3.34 20.87 -14.20
C ILE A 233 -4.17 21.45 -13.05
N LEU A 234 -3.53 22.04 -12.05
CA LEU A 234 -4.20 22.58 -10.88
C LEU A 234 -5.13 23.74 -11.25
N THR A 235 -4.71 24.61 -12.17
CA THR A 235 -5.54 25.71 -12.71
C THR A 235 -6.78 25.16 -13.41
N LYS A 236 -6.59 24.16 -14.29
CA LYS A 236 -7.70 23.49 -14.97
C LYS A 236 -8.66 22.80 -13.99
N GLU A 237 -8.14 22.24 -12.94
CA GLU A 237 -8.93 21.61 -11.87
C GLU A 237 -9.58 22.63 -10.93
N GLY A 238 -9.16 23.90 -10.94
CA GLY A 238 -9.62 24.93 -9.99
C GLY A 238 -9.19 24.64 -8.55
N ILE A 239 -8.00 24.04 -8.37
CA ILE A 239 -7.38 23.71 -7.07
C ILE A 239 -6.10 24.51 -6.94
N LYS A 240 -5.84 25.06 -5.76
CA LYS A 240 -4.62 25.80 -5.43
C LYS A 240 -3.75 25.00 -4.47
N ARG A 241 -2.48 25.39 -4.34
CA ARG A 241 -1.54 24.80 -3.38
C ARG A 241 -2.09 24.81 -1.95
N GLU A 242 -2.70 25.92 -1.54
CA GLU A 242 -3.26 26.11 -0.21
C GLU A 242 -4.44 25.19 0.10
N ASP A 243 -5.10 24.62 -0.91
CA ASP A 243 -6.22 23.71 -0.73
C ASP A 243 -5.78 22.35 -0.18
N PHE A 244 -4.49 21.99 -0.34
CA PHE A 244 -3.92 20.79 0.30
C PHE A 244 -3.78 20.96 1.82
N LEU A 245 -3.89 22.17 2.35
CA LEU A 245 -4.05 22.50 3.77
C LEU A 245 -5.54 22.65 4.09
N ILE A 246 -6.20 21.56 4.44
CA ILE A 246 -7.65 21.54 4.72
C ILE A 246 -7.87 21.99 6.17
N LYS A 247 -8.08 23.27 6.38
CA LYS A 247 -8.20 23.89 7.73
C LYS A 247 -9.30 23.27 8.59
N GLN A 248 -10.43 22.86 7.97
CA GLN A 248 -11.56 22.21 8.64
C GLN A 248 -11.26 20.78 9.07
N LEU A 249 -10.32 20.10 8.37
CA LEU A 249 -9.93 18.71 8.59
C LEU A 249 -8.40 18.61 8.69
N LYS A 250 -7.78 19.36 9.60
CA LYS A 250 -6.31 19.53 9.71
C LYS A 250 -5.52 18.23 9.71
N LYS A 251 -6.08 17.16 10.30
CA LYS A 251 -5.42 15.84 10.41
C LYS A 251 -5.19 15.15 9.05
N ILE A 252 -5.79 15.66 7.97
CA ILE A 252 -5.69 15.06 6.63
C ILE A 252 -4.93 15.95 5.63
N SER A 253 -4.43 17.11 6.06
CA SER A 253 -3.60 17.98 5.22
C SER A 253 -2.32 17.26 4.78
N MET A 254 -1.88 17.52 3.54
CA MET A 254 -0.76 16.80 2.92
C MET A 254 0.33 17.77 2.49
N GLU A 255 1.50 17.66 3.14
CA GLU A 255 2.65 18.54 2.94
C GLU A 255 3.29 18.38 1.55
N GLY A 256 3.22 17.21 1.00
CA GLY A 256 3.97 16.81 -0.17
C GLY A 256 5.17 15.94 0.20
N THR A 257 5.80 15.33 -0.79
CA THR A 257 6.97 14.46 -0.64
C THR A 257 7.68 14.33 -1.99
N LYS A 258 8.69 13.48 -2.10
CA LYS A 258 9.35 13.13 -3.35
C LYS A 258 9.19 11.65 -3.64
N ARG A 259 9.24 11.31 -4.94
CA ARG A 259 9.16 9.93 -5.43
C ARG A 259 10.09 9.75 -6.61
N LYS A 260 10.83 8.65 -6.64
CA LYS A 260 11.63 8.27 -7.81
C LYS A 260 10.75 8.18 -9.05
N LEU A 261 11.17 8.81 -10.14
CA LEU A 261 10.43 8.82 -11.41
C LEU A 261 10.55 7.46 -12.10
N TYR A 262 11.69 6.81 -11.97
CA TYR A 262 11.95 5.48 -12.53
C TYR A 262 12.31 4.47 -11.44
N LEU A 263 11.98 3.23 -11.71
CA LEU A 263 12.49 2.06 -11.00
C LEU A 263 13.41 1.29 -11.94
N ASP A 264 14.59 0.93 -11.44
CA ASP A 264 15.48 0.00 -12.13
C ASP A 264 14.88 -1.41 -12.07
N ILE A 265 14.88 -2.10 -13.20
CA ILE A 265 14.41 -3.50 -13.30
C ILE A 265 15.64 -4.46 -13.22
N ASN A 266 16.69 -4.08 -12.57
CA ASN A 266 17.82 -4.96 -12.39
C ASN A 266 17.50 -6.00 -11.32
N ASN A 267 17.58 -7.23 -11.72
CA ASN A 267 17.36 -8.53 -11.13
C ASN A 267 18.06 -8.79 -9.81
#